data_6d0b219358d1ad7898e931d226a2ee1f
#
_entry.id   6d0b219358d1ad7898e931d226a2ee1f
#
_cell.length_a   1.000
_cell.length_b   1.000
_cell.length_c   1.000
_cell.angle_alpha   90.00
_cell.angle_beta   90.00
_cell.angle_gamma   90.00
#
_symmetry.space_group_name_H-M   'P 1'
#
loop_
_entity.id
_entity.type
_entity.pdbx_description
1 polymer ?
#
loop_
_entity_poly.entity_id
_entity_poly.type
_entity_poly.pdbx_seq_one_letter_code
_entity_poly.pdbx_strand_id
1 'polypeptide(L)'
;MKAGYAKRDITPPVGLRLGGYAHRFSRPSQSVHDPLMVSVLHLESYGGDVLLIHCDVLGVYKSFADNIKRLIQEKVGIGSNRIFLTTTHTHSGPETITPMWPNTFPYSSKEEKAFKQWEDFFRESIIEAAAEACENSTPASIRLGETQVPGLTYNRAYKNNVVDERMPFILIRNKDFNIL
;
A
#
# COMPACT_ATOMS: atom_id res chain seq x y z
N MET A 1 -20.36 12.36 -8.36
CA MET A 1 -19.57 11.16 -8.24
C MET A 1 -19.87 10.46 -6.91
N LYS A 2 -19.46 9.20 -6.74
CA LYS A 2 -19.42 8.55 -5.43
C LYS A 2 -17.98 8.20 -5.08
N ALA A 3 -17.72 8.05 -3.80
CA ALA A 3 -16.46 7.57 -3.27
C ALA A 3 -16.71 6.65 -2.07
N GLY A 4 -15.87 5.63 -1.94
CA GLY A 4 -15.87 4.71 -0.81
C GLY A 4 -14.45 4.45 -0.35
N TYR A 5 -14.28 4.19 0.92
CA TYR A 5 -12.97 3.97 1.54
C TYR A 5 -13.03 2.76 2.47
N ALA A 6 -11.97 2.00 2.46
CA ALA A 6 -11.72 0.94 3.42
C ALA A 6 -10.25 0.89 3.82
N LYS A 7 -9.99 0.44 5.04
CA LYS A 7 -8.64 0.30 5.58
C LYS A 7 -8.56 -0.97 6.42
N ARG A 8 -7.49 -1.77 6.23
CA ARG A 8 -7.27 -3.00 7.00
C ARG A 8 -5.84 -3.07 7.50
N ASP A 9 -5.70 -3.62 8.70
CA ASP A 9 -4.38 -3.92 9.28
C ASP A 9 -3.80 -5.15 8.58
N ILE A 10 -2.59 -5.01 8.07
CA ILE A 10 -1.80 -6.07 7.42
C ILE A 10 -0.51 -6.37 8.18
N THR A 11 -0.40 -5.90 9.41
CA THR A 11 0.79 -6.09 10.22
C THR A 11 1.10 -7.57 10.40
N PRO A 12 2.31 -8.03 10.01
CA PRO A 12 2.69 -9.41 10.23
C PRO A 12 2.94 -9.69 11.73
N PRO A 13 2.89 -10.95 12.14
CA PRO A 13 3.42 -11.33 13.44
C PRO A 13 4.90 -10.99 13.53
N VAL A 14 5.35 -10.62 14.73
CA VAL A 14 6.77 -10.39 15.02
C VAL A 14 7.58 -11.63 14.67
N GLY A 15 8.76 -11.42 14.08
CA GLY A 15 9.66 -12.50 13.68
C GLY A 15 9.83 -12.66 12.16
N LEU A 16 9.06 -11.94 11.33
CA LEU A 16 9.34 -11.87 9.90
C LEU A 16 10.53 -10.94 9.62
N ARG A 17 11.32 -11.27 8.57
CA ARG A 17 12.44 -10.44 8.12
C ARG A 17 11.96 -9.10 7.61
N LEU A 18 12.71 -8.05 7.93
CA LEU A 18 12.44 -6.70 7.47
C LEU A 18 13.22 -6.42 6.18
N GLY A 19 12.51 -5.89 5.17
CA GLY A 19 13.08 -5.54 3.87
C GLY A 19 13.77 -4.17 3.82
N GLY A 20 14.43 -3.89 2.70
CA GLY A 20 14.89 -2.56 2.29
C GLY A 20 16.32 -2.19 2.66
N TYR A 21 16.89 -2.70 3.75
CA TYR A 21 18.26 -2.38 4.17
C TYR A 21 19.18 -3.59 4.21
N ALA A 22 20.18 -3.62 3.33
CA ALA A 22 21.20 -4.67 3.30
C ALA A 22 21.94 -4.87 4.64
N HIS A 23 22.23 -3.78 5.35
CA HIS A 23 22.96 -3.82 6.62
C HIS A 23 22.16 -4.48 7.78
N ARG A 24 20.89 -4.75 7.60
CA ARG A 24 20.08 -5.52 8.57
C ARG A 24 20.41 -7.00 8.58
N PHE A 25 21.11 -7.50 7.55
CA PHE A 25 21.48 -8.93 7.45
C PHE A 25 20.29 -9.86 7.65
N SER A 26 19.15 -9.52 7.05
CA SER A 26 17.89 -10.29 7.16
C SER A 26 17.38 -10.48 8.59
N ARG A 27 17.68 -9.53 9.50
CA ARG A 27 17.19 -9.61 10.88
C ARG A 27 15.66 -9.52 10.93
N PRO A 28 15.02 -10.37 11.75
CA PRO A 28 13.58 -10.34 11.92
C PRO A 28 13.14 -9.13 12.74
N SER A 29 11.87 -8.76 12.60
CA SER A 29 11.22 -7.77 13.46
C SER A 29 11.19 -8.24 14.91
N GLN A 30 11.34 -7.32 15.86
CA GLN A 30 11.34 -7.59 17.31
C GLN A 30 10.11 -7.02 18.01
N SER A 31 9.48 -6.03 17.41
CA SER A 31 8.28 -5.39 17.93
C SER A 31 7.53 -4.70 16.78
N VAL A 32 6.31 -4.28 17.05
CA VAL A 32 5.51 -3.41 16.18
C VAL A 32 5.50 -2.02 16.82
N HIS A 33 5.95 -1.00 16.09
CA HIS A 33 5.85 0.39 16.51
C HIS A 33 4.49 0.96 16.07
N ASP A 34 4.24 0.89 14.76
CA ASP A 34 2.96 1.28 14.15
C ASP A 34 2.43 0.14 13.29
N PRO A 35 1.10 -0.05 13.20
CA PRO A 35 0.52 -1.05 12.32
C PRO A 35 0.78 -0.71 10.85
N LEU A 36 1.02 -1.74 10.04
CA LEU A 36 1.06 -1.63 8.58
C LEU A 36 -0.35 -1.75 8.04
N MET A 37 -0.71 -0.91 7.09
CA MET A 37 -2.08 -0.85 6.58
C MET A 37 -2.14 -1.10 5.08
N VAL A 38 -3.26 -1.63 4.63
CA VAL A 38 -3.77 -1.45 3.28
C VAL A 38 -4.91 -0.45 3.33
N SER A 39 -4.88 0.53 2.45
CA SER A 39 -5.93 1.53 2.28
C SER A 39 -6.45 1.48 0.85
N VAL A 40 -7.75 1.47 0.67
CA VAL A 40 -8.38 1.43 -0.65
C VAL A 40 -9.38 2.58 -0.77
N LEU A 41 -9.26 3.32 -1.85
CA LEU A 41 -10.19 4.35 -2.26
C LEU A 41 -10.86 3.92 -3.56
N HIS A 42 -12.18 3.80 -3.53
CA HIS A 42 -13.02 3.62 -4.70
C HIS A 42 -13.60 4.96 -5.15
N LEU A 43 -13.50 5.24 -6.44
CA LEU A 43 -14.07 6.43 -7.07
C LEU A 43 -14.98 5.98 -8.22
N GLU A 44 -16.24 6.39 -8.18
CA GLU A 44 -17.26 6.12 -9.21
C GLU A 44 -17.72 7.41 -9.89
N SER A 45 -17.69 7.46 -11.20
CA SER A 45 -18.20 8.58 -11.99
C SER A 45 -18.76 8.11 -13.33
N TYR A 46 -19.28 9.03 -14.17
CA TYR A 46 -19.77 8.72 -15.52
C TYR A 46 -18.73 8.03 -16.41
N GLY A 47 -17.43 8.23 -16.16
CA GLY A 47 -16.34 7.57 -16.88
C GLY A 47 -16.03 6.15 -16.40
N GLY A 48 -16.76 5.65 -15.39
CA GLY A 48 -16.58 4.35 -14.76
C GLY A 48 -15.83 4.42 -13.44
N ASP A 49 -15.49 3.26 -12.91
CA ASP A 49 -14.90 3.08 -11.59
C ASP A 49 -13.39 3.02 -11.62
N VAL A 50 -12.75 3.48 -10.56
CA VAL A 50 -11.30 3.40 -10.33
C VAL A 50 -11.06 2.97 -8.89
N LEU A 51 -10.12 2.05 -8.70
CA LEU A 51 -9.59 1.69 -7.37
C LEU A 51 -8.14 2.17 -7.22
N LEU A 52 -7.90 2.93 -6.17
CA LEU A 52 -6.56 3.31 -5.72
C LEU A 52 -6.26 2.52 -4.45
N ILE A 53 -5.29 1.62 -4.53
CA ILE A 53 -4.87 0.74 -3.45
C ILE A 53 -3.48 1.18 -3.00
N HIS A 54 -3.31 1.39 -1.71
CA HIS A 54 -2.05 1.78 -1.11
C HIS A 54 -1.69 0.84 0.04
N CYS A 55 -0.48 0.29 0.02
CA CYS A 55 -0.03 -0.71 0.98
C CYS A 55 1.25 -0.27 1.68
N ASP A 56 1.31 -0.44 3.00
CA ASP A 56 2.50 -0.16 3.80
C ASP A 56 3.49 -1.31 3.73
N VAL A 57 4.06 -1.51 2.55
CA VAL A 57 5.12 -2.49 2.28
C VAL A 57 6.23 -1.88 1.43
N LEU A 58 7.37 -2.56 1.37
CA LEU A 58 8.53 -2.13 0.57
C LEU A 58 8.18 -2.01 -0.93
N GLY A 59 7.47 -2.98 -1.45
CA GLY A 59 7.04 -3.09 -2.84
C GLY A 59 6.43 -4.45 -3.09
N VAL A 60 5.92 -4.67 -4.29
CA VAL A 60 5.40 -5.98 -4.71
C VAL A 60 5.88 -6.32 -6.12
N TYR A 61 6.06 -7.60 -6.39
CA TYR A 61 6.36 -8.05 -7.74
C TYR A 61 5.20 -7.79 -8.69
N LYS A 62 5.51 -7.57 -9.96
CA LYS A 62 4.49 -7.41 -11.01
C LYS A 62 3.51 -8.58 -11.04
N SER A 63 3.99 -9.82 -10.90
CA SER A 63 3.14 -11.02 -10.87
C SER A 63 2.15 -11.03 -9.71
N PHE A 64 2.55 -10.56 -8.53
CA PHE A 64 1.66 -10.38 -7.39
C PHE A 64 0.61 -9.30 -7.68
N ALA A 65 1.02 -8.15 -8.18
CA ALA A 65 0.12 -7.05 -8.52
C ALA A 65 -0.90 -7.44 -9.60
N ASP A 66 -0.47 -8.14 -10.65
CA ASP A 66 -1.35 -8.61 -11.73
C ASP A 66 -2.37 -9.64 -11.20
N ASN A 67 -1.94 -10.55 -10.33
CA ASN A 67 -2.82 -11.52 -9.68
C ASN A 67 -3.88 -10.83 -8.80
N ILE A 68 -3.48 -9.86 -7.97
CA ILE A 68 -4.39 -9.07 -7.13
C ILE A 68 -5.42 -8.35 -8.00
N LYS A 69 -4.99 -7.66 -9.04
CA LYS A 69 -5.90 -6.93 -9.95
C LYS A 69 -6.91 -7.86 -10.61
N ARG A 70 -6.48 -9.05 -11.03
CA ARG A 70 -7.38 -10.07 -11.61
C ARG A 70 -8.43 -10.52 -10.58
N LEU A 71 -8.00 -10.86 -9.36
CA LEU A 71 -8.90 -11.33 -8.30
C LEU A 71 -9.91 -10.24 -7.88
N ILE A 72 -9.47 -8.98 -7.79
CA ILE A 72 -10.36 -7.84 -7.54
C ILE A 72 -11.36 -7.67 -8.69
N GLN A 73 -10.90 -7.75 -9.95
CA GLN A 73 -11.79 -7.68 -11.11
C GLN A 73 -12.85 -8.79 -11.07
N GLU A 74 -12.49 -10.01 -10.70
CA GLU A 74 -13.42 -11.13 -10.53
C GLU A 74 -14.43 -10.89 -9.41
N LYS A 75 -14.00 -10.23 -8.31
CA LYS A 75 -14.85 -10.01 -7.14
C LYS A 75 -15.78 -8.80 -7.26
N VAL A 76 -15.30 -7.68 -7.82
CA VAL A 76 -16.06 -6.41 -7.84
C VAL A 76 -16.39 -5.89 -9.25
N GLY A 77 -15.90 -6.55 -10.30
CA GLY A 77 -16.22 -6.21 -11.70
C GLY A 77 -15.42 -5.02 -12.27
N ILE A 78 -14.51 -4.41 -11.52
CA ILE A 78 -13.68 -3.29 -11.98
C ILE A 78 -12.51 -3.83 -12.79
N GLY A 79 -12.35 -3.36 -14.03
CA GLY A 79 -11.30 -3.84 -14.93
C GLY A 79 -9.89 -3.60 -14.38
N SER A 80 -8.98 -4.56 -14.57
CA SER A 80 -7.60 -4.52 -14.05
C SER A 80 -6.82 -3.27 -14.45
N ASN A 81 -7.14 -2.67 -15.60
CA ASN A 81 -6.55 -1.41 -16.08
C ASN A 81 -7.06 -0.16 -15.34
N ARG A 82 -8.05 -0.31 -14.48
CA ARG A 82 -8.61 0.74 -13.62
C ARG A 82 -8.26 0.54 -12.14
N ILE A 83 -7.38 -0.41 -11.84
CA ILE A 83 -6.90 -0.71 -10.49
C ILE A 83 -5.43 -0.27 -10.40
N PHE A 84 -5.16 0.68 -9.52
CA PHE A 84 -3.82 1.19 -9.26
C PHE A 84 -3.37 0.69 -7.89
N LEU A 85 -2.24 -0.04 -7.86
CA LEU A 85 -1.63 -0.52 -6.63
C LEU A 85 -0.31 0.21 -6.43
N THR A 86 -0.16 0.84 -5.28
CA THR A 86 1.00 1.60 -4.85
C THR A 86 1.49 1.13 -3.49
N THR A 87 2.72 1.47 -3.13
CA THR A 87 3.31 1.13 -1.84
C THR A 87 4.01 2.34 -1.23
N THR A 88 4.10 2.39 0.11
CA THR A 88 4.86 3.43 0.83
C THR A 88 6.36 3.30 0.64
N HIS A 89 6.85 2.16 0.16
CA HIS A 89 8.26 1.80 0.16
C HIS A 89 8.87 1.82 1.56
N THR A 90 8.06 1.45 2.58
CA THR A 90 8.58 1.38 3.94
C THR A 90 9.69 0.34 4.06
N HIS A 91 10.74 0.69 4.79
CA HIS A 91 11.80 -0.23 5.16
C HIS A 91 11.60 -0.84 6.56
N SER A 92 10.42 -0.65 7.14
CA SER A 92 10.02 -1.19 8.44
C SER A 92 8.88 -2.21 8.34
N GLY A 93 8.75 -2.84 7.18
CA GLY A 93 7.81 -3.92 6.88
C GLY A 93 8.51 -5.19 6.40
N PRO A 94 7.74 -6.27 6.14
CA PRO A 94 8.27 -7.54 5.66
C PRO A 94 9.03 -7.42 4.34
N GLU A 95 9.91 -8.37 4.10
CA GLU A 95 10.70 -8.45 2.87
C GLU A 95 9.86 -8.98 1.70
N THR A 96 8.96 -8.14 1.19
CA THR A 96 8.02 -8.46 0.10
C THR A 96 8.66 -8.50 -1.29
N ILE A 97 9.87 -7.96 -1.42
CA ILE A 97 10.67 -8.04 -2.64
C ILE A 97 11.96 -8.77 -2.26
N THR A 98 12.35 -9.75 -3.06
CA THR A 98 13.59 -10.49 -2.85
C THR A 98 14.76 -9.52 -2.67
N PRO A 99 15.66 -9.77 -1.70
CA PRO A 99 16.78 -8.89 -1.46
C PRO A 99 17.59 -8.70 -2.74
N MET A 100 18.06 -7.48 -2.97
CA MET A 100 18.95 -7.16 -4.10
C MET A 100 20.28 -7.93 -4.01
N TRP A 101 20.51 -8.63 -2.91
CA TRP A 101 21.64 -9.50 -2.61
C TRP A 101 21.16 -10.93 -2.44
N PRO A 102 20.84 -11.65 -3.55
CA PRO A 102 20.36 -13.01 -3.47
C PRO A 102 21.40 -13.94 -2.86
N ASN A 103 20.94 -14.91 -2.09
CA ASN A 103 21.71 -16.01 -1.53
C ASN A 103 22.68 -15.71 -0.38
N THR A 104 22.80 -14.48 0.10
CA THR A 104 23.65 -14.18 1.26
C THR A 104 23.05 -14.76 2.55
N PHE A 105 21.73 -14.77 2.66
CA PHE A 105 21.01 -15.30 3.84
C PHE A 105 19.73 -16.02 3.37
N PRO A 106 19.82 -17.31 3.00
CA PRO A 106 18.65 -18.06 2.56
C PRO A 106 17.61 -18.16 3.68
N TYR A 107 16.34 -18.16 3.31
CA TYR A 107 15.26 -18.44 4.25
C TYR A 107 15.32 -19.90 4.71
N SER A 108 15.06 -20.13 5.99
CA SER A 108 14.73 -21.47 6.47
C SER A 108 13.29 -21.82 6.05
N SER A 109 13.00 -23.12 5.95
CA SER A 109 11.63 -23.59 5.62
C SER A 109 10.57 -23.07 6.58
N LYS A 110 10.93 -22.79 7.85
CA LYS A 110 10.03 -22.18 8.82
C LYS A 110 9.72 -20.72 8.49
N GLU A 111 10.73 -19.95 8.11
CA GLU A 111 10.57 -18.55 7.71
C GLU A 111 9.77 -18.42 6.41
N GLU A 112 10.06 -19.28 5.41
CA GLU A 112 9.30 -19.32 4.16
C GLU A 112 7.81 -19.59 4.43
N LYS A 113 7.51 -20.57 5.28
CA LYS A 113 6.14 -20.90 5.66
C LYS A 113 5.45 -19.72 6.36
N ALA A 114 6.12 -19.07 7.31
CA ALA A 114 5.58 -17.93 8.03
C ALA A 114 5.32 -16.74 7.10
N PHE A 115 6.28 -16.44 6.21
CA PHE A 115 6.11 -15.40 5.21
C PHE A 115 4.94 -15.70 4.26
N LYS A 116 4.83 -16.94 3.77
CA LYS A 116 3.76 -17.36 2.87
C LYS A 116 2.38 -17.24 3.51
N GLN A 117 2.24 -17.62 4.78
CA GLN A 117 1.00 -17.46 5.53
C GLN A 117 0.60 -15.98 5.64
N TRP A 118 1.56 -15.11 5.94
CA TRP A 118 1.31 -13.68 5.97
C TRP A 118 1.02 -13.10 4.59
N GLU A 119 1.72 -13.52 3.54
CA GLU A 119 1.47 -13.07 2.17
C GLU A 119 0.06 -13.43 1.69
N ASP A 120 -0.45 -14.61 2.05
CA ASP A 120 -1.81 -15.02 1.75
C ASP A 120 -2.84 -14.15 2.48
N PHE A 121 -2.61 -13.86 3.76
CA PHE A 121 -3.41 -12.91 4.54
C PHE A 121 -3.35 -11.49 3.96
N PHE A 122 -2.18 -11.01 3.56
CA PHE A 122 -1.99 -9.71 2.92
C PHE A 122 -2.79 -9.61 1.61
N ARG A 123 -2.71 -10.65 0.78
CA ARG A 123 -3.49 -10.75 -0.47
C ARG A 123 -4.99 -10.66 -0.22
N GLU A 124 -5.49 -11.46 0.71
CA GLU A 124 -6.91 -11.47 1.07
C GLU A 124 -7.36 -10.13 1.63
N SER A 125 -6.56 -9.51 2.48
CA SER A 125 -6.84 -8.18 3.05
C SER A 125 -6.98 -7.10 1.98
N ILE A 126 -6.17 -7.13 0.92
CA ILE A 126 -6.31 -6.20 -0.22
C ILE A 126 -7.65 -6.42 -0.94
N ILE A 127 -7.99 -7.67 -1.23
CA ILE A 127 -9.20 -8.01 -1.98
C ILE A 127 -10.46 -7.64 -1.19
N GLU A 128 -10.48 -7.94 0.10
CA GLU A 128 -11.59 -7.61 0.99
C GLU A 128 -11.72 -6.09 1.20
N ALA A 129 -10.62 -5.37 1.36
CA ALA A 129 -10.64 -3.91 1.44
C ALA A 129 -11.16 -3.28 0.13
N ALA A 130 -10.82 -3.85 -1.03
CA ALA A 130 -11.34 -3.38 -2.31
C ALA A 130 -12.86 -3.59 -2.42
N ALA A 131 -13.38 -4.74 -2.01
CA ALA A 131 -14.81 -5.01 -1.98
C ALA A 131 -15.54 -4.06 -1.03
N GLU A 132 -15.04 -3.92 0.20
CA GLU A 132 -15.60 -3.03 1.21
C GLU A 132 -15.61 -1.55 0.77
N ALA A 133 -14.56 -1.08 0.10
CA ALA A 133 -14.52 0.28 -0.44
C ALA A 133 -15.60 0.49 -1.52
N CYS A 134 -15.87 -0.52 -2.35
CA CYS A 134 -16.96 -0.44 -3.34
C CYS A 134 -18.34 -0.42 -2.66
N GLU A 135 -18.55 -1.28 -1.67
CA GLU A 135 -19.81 -1.37 -0.91
C GLU A 135 -20.11 -0.08 -0.13
N ASN A 136 -19.09 0.53 0.44
CA ASN A 136 -19.18 1.76 1.22
C ASN A 136 -19.31 3.03 0.38
N SER A 137 -19.43 2.92 -0.95
CA SER A 137 -19.48 4.08 -1.85
C SER A 137 -20.75 4.93 -1.66
N THR A 138 -20.54 6.20 -1.33
CA THR A 138 -21.59 7.20 -1.11
C THR A 138 -21.36 8.44 -1.97
N PRO A 139 -22.41 9.26 -2.23
CA PRO A 139 -22.24 10.53 -2.92
C PRO A 139 -21.17 11.40 -2.26
N ALA A 140 -20.20 11.87 -3.05
CA ALA A 140 -19.06 12.62 -2.57
C ALA A 140 -18.67 13.77 -3.51
N SER A 141 -17.99 14.76 -2.94
CA SER A 141 -17.30 15.83 -3.64
C SER A 141 -15.79 15.65 -3.55
N ILE A 142 -15.09 16.04 -4.61
CA ILE A 142 -13.63 15.99 -4.69
C ILE A 142 -13.07 17.41 -4.88
N ARG A 143 -11.99 17.71 -4.20
CA ARG A 143 -11.20 18.93 -4.39
C ARG A 143 -9.74 18.57 -4.51
N LEU A 144 -9.06 19.22 -5.43
CA LEU A 144 -7.62 19.15 -5.56
C LEU A 144 -7.00 20.37 -4.91
N GLY A 145 -5.88 20.18 -4.24
CA GLY A 145 -5.13 21.26 -3.63
C GLY A 145 -3.64 20.95 -3.58
N GLU A 146 -2.86 21.95 -3.23
CA GLU A 146 -1.42 21.85 -3.03
C GLU A 146 -1.03 22.72 -1.83
N THR A 147 -0.07 22.27 -1.06
CA THR A 147 0.54 23.04 0.03
C THR A 147 2.05 22.84 0.01
N GLN A 148 2.76 23.67 0.76
CA GLN A 148 4.20 23.55 0.98
C GLN A 148 4.47 22.84 2.31
N VAL A 149 5.46 21.96 2.32
CA VAL A 149 5.88 21.20 3.53
C VAL A 149 7.40 21.33 3.72
N PRO A 150 7.89 22.52 4.03
CA PRO A 150 9.32 22.79 4.13
C PRO A 150 9.96 21.92 5.23
N GLY A 151 11.15 21.41 4.95
CA GLY A 151 11.94 20.64 5.89
C GLY A 151 11.56 19.17 6.06
N LEU A 152 10.53 18.67 5.36
CA LEU A 152 10.17 17.25 5.36
C LEU A 152 10.97 16.43 4.33
N THR A 153 11.53 17.09 3.35
CA THR A 153 12.34 16.46 2.29
C THR A 153 13.75 17.02 2.30
N TYR A 154 14.72 16.17 1.97
CA TYR A 154 16.09 16.62 1.73
C TYR A 154 16.75 15.74 0.67
N ASN A 155 17.71 16.32 -0.06
CA ASN A 155 18.50 15.57 -1.03
C ASN A 155 19.75 14.99 -0.33
N ARG A 156 19.76 13.66 -0.11
CA ARG A 156 20.88 13.00 0.58
C ARG A 156 22.16 12.93 -0.26
N ALA A 157 22.06 13.05 -1.58
CA ALA A 157 23.22 13.00 -2.46
C ALA A 157 23.95 14.34 -2.52
N TYR A 158 23.21 15.43 -2.43
CA TYR A 158 23.74 16.80 -2.55
C TYR A 158 23.09 17.70 -1.51
N LYS A 159 23.80 17.97 -0.41
CA LYS A 159 23.27 18.70 0.75
C LYS A 159 22.71 20.10 0.48
N ASN A 160 23.09 20.74 -0.62
CA ASN A 160 22.67 22.09 -0.97
C ASN A 160 21.77 22.10 -2.22
N ASN A 161 21.20 20.96 -2.59
CA ASN A 161 20.36 20.87 -3.77
C ASN A 161 18.92 21.21 -3.48
N VAL A 162 18.26 21.68 -4.53
CA VAL A 162 16.83 21.95 -4.53
C VAL A 162 16.06 20.64 -4.28
N VAL A 163 15.07 20.74 -3.44
CA VAL A 163 14.07 19.68 -3.18
C VAL A 163 12.71 20.22 -3.56
N ASP A 164 11.80 19.32 -3.94
CA ASP A 164 10.40 19.68 -4.14
C ASP A 164 9.68 19.59 -2.78
N GLU A 165 9.26 20.72 -2.28
CA GLU A 165 8.52 20.84 -1.01
C GLU A 165 7.01 20.90 -1.22
N ARG A 166 6.53 20.80 -2.46
CA ARG A 166 5.10 20.80 -2.76
C ARG A 166 4.48 19.46 -2.35
N MET A 167 3.34 19.54 -1.71
CA MET A 167 2.50 18.40 -1.37
C MET A 167 1.13 18.57 -2.02
N PRO A 168 0.91 17.99 -3.22
CA PRO A 168 -0.43 17.94 -3.79
C PRO A 168 -1.30 16.97 -3.00
N PHE A 169 -2.58 17.28 -2.87
CA PHE A 169 -3.53 16.43 -2.18
C PHE A 169 -4.90 16.40 -2.85
N ILE A 170 -5.62 15.33 -2.59
CA ILE A 170 -7.01 15.14 -2.99
C ILE A 170 -7.84 15.11 -1.71
N LEU A 171 -8.80 16.02 -1.58
CA LEU A 171 -9.74 16.03 -0.48
C LEU A 171 -11.09 15.50 -0.96
N ILE A 172 -11.56 14.44 -0.32
CA ILE A 172 -12.83 13.80 -0.63
C ILE A 172 -13.73 13.94 0.57
N ARG A 173 -14.95 14.44 0.35
CA ARG A 173 -15.95 14.62 1.40
C ARG A 173 -17.27 14.03 0.97
N ASN A 174 -17.92 13.32 1.86
CA ASN A 174 -19.30 12.89 1.68
C ASN A 174 -20.29 14.07 1.78
N LYS A 175 -21.59 13.82 1.60
CA LYS A 175 -22.64 14.85 1.66
C LYS A 175 -22.73 15.56 3.02
N ASP A 176 -22.29 14.92 4.09
CA ASP A 176 -22.30 15.46 5.46
C ASP A 176 -20.98 16.18 5.81
N PHE A 177 -20.14 16.47 4.80
CA PHE A 177 -18.82 17.09 4.91
C PHE A 177 -17.78 16.30 5.72
N ASN A 178 -18.04 15.03 6.02
CA ASN A 178 -17.03 14.16 6.60
C ASN A 178 -15.96 13.82 5.56
N ILE A 179 -14.70 13.82 5.97
CA ILE A 179 -13.59 13.36 5.15
C ILE A 179 -13.65 11.83 5.11
N LEU A 180 -13.55 11.27 3.91
CA LEU A 180 -13.52 9.83 3.66
C LEU A 180 -12.09 9.30 3.71
#